data_36dfade00b483b8eee322d3c5fa1ac4e
#
_entry.id   36dfade00b483b8eee322d3c5fa1ac4e
#
_cell.length_a   1.000
_cell.length_b   1.000
_cell.length_c   1.000
_cell.angle_alpha   90.00
_cell.angle_beta   90.00
_cell.angle_gamma   90.00
#
_symmetry.space_group_name_H-M   'P 1'
#
loop_
_entity.id
_entity.type
_entity.pdbx_description
1 polymer ?
#
loop_
_entity_poly.entity_id
_entity_poly.type
_entity_poly.pdbx_seq_one_letter_code
_entity_poly.pdbx_strand_id
1 'polypeptide(L)'
;MPGILIVVVVWAVCVVGASALLHEAGHAWTARSVGWTVVGLRCSWYGVALVADTNGKHEQTWKVAAGGPAATGALALCFLVGTVLPQPVSALCLLGFAFNAAVLVINLVPVRSLDGGHILGGLRKSRACDPGSGRP
;
A
#
# COMPACT_ATOMS: atom_id res chain seq x y z
N MET A 1 35.78 3.67 -0.51
CA MET A 1 34.54 4.26 0.06
C MET A 1 33.45 4.63 -0.98
N PRO A 2 33.75 5.17 -2.20
CA PRO A 2 32.68 5.53 -3.15
C PRO A 2 31.78 4.38 -3.61
N GLY A 3 32.34 3.17 -3.76
CA GLY A 3 31.58 2.00 -4.22
C GLY A 3 30.44 1.58 -3.28
N ILE A 4 30.64 1.66 -1.96
CA ILE A 4 29.59 1.30 -0.99
C ILE A 4 28.44 2.29 -1.07
N LEU A 5 28.72 3.58 -1.21
CA LEU A 5 27.71 4.62 -1.36
C LEU A 5 26.83 4.38 -2.60
N ILE A 6 27.46 4.05 -3.73
CA ILE A 6 26.73 3.74 -4.98
C ILE A 6 25.79 2.54 -4.75
N VAL A 7 26.28 1.47 -4.15
CA VAL A 7 25.45 0.27 -3.87
C VAL A 7 24.25 0.63 -2.99
N VAL A 8 24.45 1.39 -1.92
CA VAL A 8 23.36 1.79 -1.02
C VAL A 8 22.34 2.68 -1.74
N VAL A 9 22.80 3.63 -2.57
CA VAL A 9 21.90 4.51 -3.34
C VAL A 9 21.08 3.72 -4.35
N VAL A 10 21.72 2.84 -5.13
CA VAL A 10 21.02 1.99 -6.11
C VAL A 10 20.00 1.11 -5.40
N TRP A 11 20.39 0.47 -4.30
CA TRP A 11 19.48 -0.34 -3.48
C TRP A 11 18.29 0.48 -2.98
N ALA A 12 18.51 1.69 -2.44
CA ALA A 12 17.45 2.55 -1.95
C ALA A 12 16.45 2.93 -3.06
N VAL A 13 16.95 3.32 -4.24
CA VAL A 13 16.10 3.62 -5.41
C VAL A 13 15.27 2.40 -5.81
N CYS A 14 15.89 1.22 -5.86
CA CYS A 14 15.18 -0.02 -6.19
C CYS A 14 14.10 -0.35 -5.17
N VAL A 15 14.40 -0.22 -3.87
CA VAL A 15 13.42 -0.49 -2.80
C VAL A 15 12.25 0.49 -2.85
N VAL A 16 12.51 1.78 -2.98
CA VAL A 16 11.46 2.81 -3.09
C VAL A 16 10.57 2.55 -4.30
N GLY A 17 11.17 2.30 -5.46
CA GLY A 17 10.43 2.01 -6.70
C GLY A 17 9.61 0.72 -6.60
N ALA A 18 10.20 -0.36 -6.11
CA ALA A 18 9.51 -1.63 -5.92
C ALA A 18 8.37 -1.51 -4.90
N SER A 19 8.58 -0.78 -3.79
CA SER A 19 7.56 -0.56 -2.77
C SER A 19 6.37 0.20 -3.33
N ALA A 20 6.59 1.27 -4.11
CA ALA A 20 5.53 2.03 -4.74
C ALA A 20 4.74 1.17 -5.75
N LEU A 21 5.43 0.43 -6.61
CA LEU A 21 4.80 -0.43 -7.60
C LEU A 21 3.98 -1.56 -6.95
N LEU A 22 4.50 -2.20 -5.91
CA LEU A 22 3.81 -3.27 -5.20
C LEU A 22 2.59 -2.74 -4.43
N HIS A 23 2.69 -1.54 -3.85
CA HIS A 23 1.58 -0.87 -3.21
C HIS A 23 0.42 -0.66 -4.20
N GLU A 24 0.69 -0.04 -5.36
CA GLU A 24 -0.31 0.16 -6.41
C GLU A 24 -0.83 -1.15 -7.00
N ALA A 25 0.04 -2.16 -7.14
CA ALA A 25 -0.38 -3.50 -7.56
C ALA A 25 -1.35 -4.14 -6.57
N GLY A 26 -1.18 -3.89 -5.26
CA GLY A 26 -2.12 -4.32 -4.21
C GLY A 26 -3.52 -3.73 -4.41
N HIS A 27 -3.60 -2.42 -4.70
CA HIS A 27 -4.86 -1.77 -5.06
C HIS A 27 -5.47 -2.35 -6.33
N ALA A 28 -4.66 -2.53 -7.39
CA ALA A 28 -5.11 -3.09 -8.66
C ALA A 28 -5.64 -4.52 -8.52
N TRP A 29 -4.96 -5.34 -7.71
CA TRP A 29 -5.39 -6.71 -7.42
C TRP A 29 -6.75 -6.72 -6.73
N THR A 30 -6.89 -5.96 -5.64
CA THR A 30 -8.14 -5.85 -4.89
C THR A 30 -9.27 -5.24 -5.72
N ALA A 31 -8.99 -4.21 -6.53
CA ALA A 31 -9.98 -3.63 -7.43
C ALA A 31 -10.57 -4.69 -8.37
N ARG A 32 -9.70 -5.47 -9.02
CA ARG A 32 -10.15 -6.56 -9.90
C ARG A 32 -10.93 -7.64 -9.16
N SER A 33 -10.50 -8.01 -7.94
CA SER A 33 -11.17 -9.05 -7.14
C SER A 33 -12.59 -8.66 -6.71
N VAL A 34 -12.87 -7.36 -6.56
CA VAL A 34 -14.21 -6.85 -6.25
C VAL A 34 -15.02 -6.49 -7.50
N GLY A 35 -14.47 -6.73 -8.69
CA GLY A 35 -15.14 -6.50 -9.97
C GLY A 35 -15.11 -5.04 -10.46
N TRP A 36 -14.11 -4.26 -10.03
CA TRP A 36 -13.80 -2.96 -10.61
C TRP A 36 -12.98 -3.11 -11.88
N THR A 37 -13.11 -2.18 -12.81
CA THR A 37 -12.29 -2.14 -14.01
C THR A 37 -11.10 -1.22 -13.80
N VAL A 38 -9.88 -1.79 -13.79
CA VAL A 38 -8.66 -1.00 -13.72
C VAL A 38 -8.42 -0.34 -15.08
N VAL A 39 -8.45 0.99 -15.09
CA VAL A 39 -8.28 1.82 -16.31
C VAL A 39 -6.80 2.10 -16.55
N GLY A 40 -6.02 2.32 -15.49
CA GLY A 40 -4.59 2.62 -15.61
C GLY A 40 -3.98 3.17 -14.32
N LEU A 41 -2.79 3.74 -14.49
CA LEU A 41 -2.07 4.44 -13.43
C LEU A 41 -1.96 5.91 -13.80
N ARG A 42 -2.22 6.78 -12.84
CA ARG A 42 -2.01 8.22 -12.95
C ARG A 42 -0.75 8.60 -12.19
N CYS A 43 0.26 9.05 -12.91
CA CYS A 43 1.47 9.61 -12.31
C CYS A 43 1.30 11.10 -12.08
N SER A 44 1.70 11.56 -10.90
CA SER A 44 1.76 12.97 -10.54
C SER A 44 3.09 13.26 -9.84
N TRP A 45 3.42 14.53 -9.63
CA TRP A 45 4.67 14.93 -8.97
C TRP A 45 4.77 14.43 -7.50
N TYR A 46 3.63 14.09 -6.86
CA TYR A 46 3.56 13.58 -5.48
C TYR A 46 3.32 12.06 -5.41
N GLY A 47 3.29 11.35 -6.54
CA GLY A 47 3.17 9.88 -6.54
C GLY A 47 2.43 9.29 -7.72
N VAL A 48 2.21 8.00 -7.63
CA VAL A 48 1.44 7.19 -8.57
C VAL A 48 0.12 6.81 -7.89
N ALA A 49 -0.98 6.84 -8.61
CA ALA A 49 -2.29 6.44 -8.12
C ALA A 49 -3.01 5.55 -9.13
N LEU A 50 -3.67 4.52 -8.64
CA LEU A 50 -4.53 3.65 -9.44
C LEU A 50 -5.77 4.41 -9.91
N VAL A 51 -6.09 4.31 -11.21
CA VAL A 51 -7.35 4.77 -11.78
C VAL A 51 -8.21 3.56 -12.10
N ALA A 52 -9.36 3.44 -11.44
CA ALA A 52 -10.28 2.34 -11.64
C ALA A 52 -11.73 2.85 -11.70
N ASP A 53 -12.54 2.21 -12.55
CA ASP A 53 -13.98 2.40 -12.55
C ASP A 53 -14.61 1.42 -11.57
N THR A 54 -15.44 1.94 -10.69
CA THR A 54 -16.11 1.17 -9.64
C THR A 54 -17.23 0.28 -10.15
N ASN A 55 -17.67 0.48 -11.39
CA ASN A 55 -18.82 -0.21 -11.95
C ASN A 55 -20.07 -0.16 -11.02
N GLY A 56 -20.26 0.96 -10.31
CA GLY A 56 -21.34 1.16 -9.34
C GLY A 56 -21.12 0.51 -7.96
N LYS A 57 -20.02 -0.20 -7.73
CA LYS A 57 -19.75 -0.93 -6.47
C LYS A 57 -18.95 -0.08 -5.48
N HIS A 58 -19.45 1.11 -5.17
CA HIS A 58 -18.76 2.06 -4.27
C HIS A 58 -18.61 1.55 -2.83
N GLU A 59 -19.46 0.62 -2.39
CA GLU A 59 -19.37 -0.02 -1.07
C GLU A 59 -18.10 -0.83 -0.86
N GLN A 60 -17.43 -1.23 -1.94
CA GLN A 60 -16.17 -2.01 -1.90
C GLN A 60 -14.92 -1.13 -1.80
N THR A 61 -15.07 0.21 -1.78
CA THR A 61 -13.93 1.17 -1.76
C THR A 61 -12.93 0.87 -0.64
N TRP A 62 -13.39 0.49 0.55
CA TRP A 62 -12.51 0.19 1.67
C TRP A 62 -11.64 -1.05 1.44
N LYS A 63 -12.14 -2.07 0.71
CA LYS A 63 -11.37 -3.27 0.36
C LYS A 63 -10.25 -2.92 -0.59
N VAL A 64 -10.56 -2.12 -1.62
CA VAL A 64 -9.58 -1.65 -2.59
C VAL A 64 -8.52 -0.80 -1.90
N ALA A 65 -8.93 0.14 -1.03
CA ALA A 65 -8.02 0.97 -0.27
C ALA A 65 -7.11 0.16 0.68
N ALA A 66 -7.57 -0.98 1.20
CA ALA A 66 -6.75 -1.86 2.03
C ALA A 66 -5.69 -2.65 1.24
N GLY A 67 -5.86 -2.78 -0.08
CA GLY A 67 -4.98 -3.59 -0.93
C GLY A 67 -3.54 -3.10 -0.96
N GLY A 68 -3.32 -1.80 -1.11
CA GLY A 68 -1.99 -1.19 -1.10
C GLY A 68 -1.26 -1.38 0.24
N PRO A 69 -1.85 -0.95 1.37
CA PRO A 69 -1.28 -1.22 2.69
C PRO A 69 -0.99 -2.69 2.97
N ALA A 70 -1.85 -3.62 2.53
CA ALA A 70 -1.62 -5.05 2.68
C ALA A 70 -0.38 -5.52 1.92
N ALA A 71 -0.19 -5.07 0.67
CA ALA A 71 0.99 -5.39 -0.13
C ALA A 71 2.27 -4.80 0.49
N THR A 72 2.21 -3.56 0.96
CA THR A 72 3.34 -2.91 1.66
C THR A 72 3.69 -3.63 2.97
N GLY A 73 2.67 -4.07 3.73
CA GLY A 73 2.86 -4.85 4.95
C GLY A 73 3.52 -6.21 4.67
N ALA A 74 3.10 -6.90 3.61
CA ALA A 74 3.72 -8.15 3.18
C ALA A 74 5.20 -7.94 2.79
N LEU A 75 5.50 -6.87 2.06
CA LEU A 75 6.88 -6.53 1.70
C LEU A 75 7.73 -6.19 2.94
N ALA A 76 7.17 -5.44 3.89
CA ALA A 76 7.84 -5.16 5.17
C ALA A 76 8.18 -6.46 5.91
N LEU A 77 7.25 -7.42 5.97
CA LEU A 77 7.49 -8.73 6.58
C LEU A 77 8.59 -9.52 5.84
N CYS A 78 8.64 -9.49 4.51
CA CYS A 78 9.72 -10.11 3.75
C CYS A 78 11.09 -9.52 4.12
N PHE A 79 11.19 -8.20 4.25
CA PHE A 79 12.40 -7.53 4.71
C PHE A 79 12.74 -7.89 6.16
N LEU A 80 11.76 -7.97 7.05
CA LEU A 80 11.97 -8.38 8.44
C LEU A 80 12.56 -9.78 8.51
N VAL A 81 12.04 -10.74 7.76
CA VAL A 81 12.60 -12.08 7.66
C VAL A 81 14.05 -12.05 7.13
N GLY A 82 14.33 -11.18 6.15
CA GLY A 82 15.68 -11.01 5.60
C GLY A 82 16.73 -10.51 6.61
N THR A 83 16.31 -9.96 7.76
CA THR A 83 17.24 -9.50 8.79
C THR A 83 18.03 -10.64 9.47
N VAL A 84 17.60 -11.90 9.31
CA VAL A 84 18.34 -13.07 9.82
C VAL A 84 19.54 -13.46 8.95
N LEU A 85 19.68 -12.86 7.76
CA LEU A 85 20.79 -13.13 6.85
C LEU A 85 22.10 -12.49 7.36
N PRO A 86 23.28 -12.98 6.90
CA PRO A 86 24.55 -12.39 7.26
C PRO A 86 24.71 -10.94 6.79
N GLN A 87 25.57 -10.19 7.48
CA GLN A 87 25.99 -8.86 7.02
C GLN A 87 26.69 -8.93 5.65
N PRO A 88 26.49 -7.93 4.77
CA PRO A 88 25.73 -6.67 4.97
C PRO A 88 24.24 -6.76 4.62
N VAL A 89 23.74 -7.93 4.20
CA VAL A 89 22.37 -8.12 3.72
C VAL A 89 21.35 -7.81 4.82
N SER A 90 21.60 -8.27 6.04
CA SER A 90 20.70 -8.00 7.18
C SER A 90 20.51 -6.50 7.45
N ALA A 91 21.57 -5.70 7.32
CA ALA A 91 21.47 -4.24 7.50
C ALA A 91 20.60 -3.59 6.39
N LEU A 92 20.75 -4.01 5.14
CA LEU A 92 19.92 -3.55 4.04
C LEU A 92 18.46 -3.97 4.24
N CYS A 93 18.21 -5.20 4.67
CA CYS A 93 16.88 -5.68 5.00
C CYS A 93 16.23 -4.89 6.14
N LEU A 94 16.98 -4.55 7.19
CA LEU A 94 16.49 -3.72 8.29
C LEU A 94 16.07 -2.32 7.81
N LEU A 95 16.86 -1.70 6.94
CA LEU A 95 16.49 -0.41 6.30
C LEU A 95 15.25 -0.55 5.43
N GLY A 96 15.15 -1.62 4.63
CA GLY A 96 13.96 -1.90 3.81
C GLY A 96 12.71 -2.11 4.65
N PHE A 97 12.83 -2.84 5.75
CA PHE A 97 11.74 -3.02 6.73
C PHE A 97 11.32 -1.67 7.32
N ALA A 98 12.25 -0.89 7.84
CA ALA A 98 11.95 0.41 8.46
C ALA A 98 11.26 1.36 7.49
N PHE A 99 11.73 1.42 6.23
CA PHE A 99 11.11 2.22 5.17
C PHE A 99 9.66 1.77 4.89
N ASN A 100 9.43 0.48 4.65
CA ASN A 100 8.10 -0.02 4.33
C ASN A 100 7.14 0.05 5.53
N ALA A 101 7.63 -0.14 6.75
CA ALA A 101 6.84 0.05 7.96
C ALA A 101 6.40 1.52 8.13
N ALA A 102 7.29 2.47 7.85
CA ALA A 102 6.95 3.89 7.88
C ALA A 102 5.91 4.25 6.81
N VAL A 103 6.09 3.77 5.57
CA VAL A 103 5.13 3.95 4.47
C VAL A 103 3.76 3.35 4.83
N LEU A 104 3.73 2.15 5.42
CA LEU A 104 2.50 1.50 5.87
C LEU A 104 1.79 2.34 6.92
N VAL A 105 2.49 2.80 7.96
CA VAL A 105 1.91 3.63 9.03
C VAL A 105 1.34 4.92 8.47
N ILE A 106 2.09 5.62 7.60
CA ILE A 106 1.63 6.87 6.98
C ILE A 106 0.35 6.62 6.16
N ASN A 107 0.31 5.58 5.33
CA ASN A 107 -0.86 5.29 4.50
C ASN A 107 -2.10 4.86 5.31
N LEU A 108 -1.92 4.33 6.52
CA LEU A 108 -3.02 3.98 7.42
C LEU A 108 -3.57 5.17 8.24
N VAL A 109 -2.93 6.33 8.19
CA VAL A 109 -3.45 7.54 8.87
C VAL A 109 -4.83 7.89 8.27
N PRO A 110 -5.86 8.17 9.08
CA PRO A 110 -7.23 8.40 8.61
C PRO A 110 -7.43 9.81 8.02
N VAL A 111 -6.61 10.17 7.05
CA VAL A 111 -6.68 11.41 6.26
C VAL A 111 -7.29 11.11 4.90
N ARG A 112 -8.15 11.99 4.38
CA ARG A 112 -8.92 11.79 3.13
C ARG A 112 -8.06 11.47 1.90
N SER A 113 -6.83 11.94 1.86
CA SER A 113 -5.90 11.72 0.75
C SER A 113 -5.11 10.41 0.85
N LEU A 114 -5.23 9.67 1.95
CA LEU A 114 -4.52 8.42 2.22
C LEU A 114 -5.49 7.24 2.30
N ASP A 115 -4.96 6.04 2.16
CA ASP A 115 -5.75 4.81 2.17
C ASP A 115 -6.54 4.63 3.48
N GLY A 116 -5.95 4.98 4.62
CA GLY A 116 -6.61 4.92 5.93
C GLY A 116 -7.91 5.74 5.97
N GLY A 117 -7.96 6.90 5.31
CA GLY A 117 -9.17 7.69 5.18
C GLY A 117 -10.24 7.02 4.33
N HIS A 118 -9.86 6.39 3.23
CA HIS A 118 -10.76 5.63 2.37
C HIS A 118 -11.27 4.35 3.04
N ILE A 119 -10.41 3.65 3.78
CA ILE A 119 -10.78 2.47 4.58
C ILE A 119 -11.83 2.87 5.62
N LEU A 120 -11.54 3.88 6.44
CA LEU A 120 -12.46 4.32 7.50
C LEU A 120 -13.79 4.83 6.94
N GLY A 121 -13.75 5.63 5.87
CA GLY A 121 -14.94 6.16 5.19
C GLY A 121 -15.81 5.06 4.60
N GLY A 122 -15.21 4.07 3.96
CA GLY A 122 -15.90 2.93 3.38
C GLY A 122 -16.52 2.01 4.44
N LEU A 123 -15.81 1.72 5.53
CA LEU A 123 -16.35 0.93 6.66
C LEU A 123 -17.55 1.61 7.33
N ARG A 124 -17.51 2.93 7.49
CA ARG A 124 -18.66 3.68 8.04
C ARG A 124 -19.89 3.58 7.14
N LYS A 125 -19.72 3.70 5.81
CA LYS A 125 -20.83 3.56 4.84
C LYS A 125 -21.38 2.15 4.83
N SER A 126 -20.54 1.12 4.85
CA SER A 126 -20.94 -0.28 4.88
C SER A 126 -21.81 -0.60 6.10
N ARG A 127 -21.46 -0.07 7.28
CA ARG A 127 -22.26 -0.23 8.51
C ARG A 127 -23.59 0.53 8.48
N ALA A 128 -23.65 1.66 7.77
CA ALA A 128 -24.88 2.45 7.68
C ALA A 128 -25.91 1.82 6.72
N CYS A 129 -25.47 0.98 5.78
CA CYS A 129 -26.32 0.28 4.82
C CYS A 129 -26.72 -1.13 5.28
N ASP A 130 -26.35 -1.57 6.50
CA ASP A 130 -26.76 -2.85 7.07
C ASP A 130 -28.18 -2.72 7.64
N PRO A 131 -29.22 -3.34 7.00
CA PRO A 131 -30.60 -3.24 7.46
C PRO A 131 -30.86 -3.92 8.80
N GLY A 132 -29.87 -4.67 9.36
CA GLY A 132 -29.93 -5.30 10.68
C GLY A 132 -29.47 -4.41 11.83
N SER A 133 -28.85 -3.25 11.58
CA SER A 133 -28.47 -2.30 12.63
C SER A 133 -29.69 -1.47 13.06
N GLY A 134 -30.61 -2.11 13.79
CA GLY A 134 -31.79 -1.45 14.37
C GLY A 134 -31.44 -0.16 15.11
N ARG A 135 -31.51 0.95 14.42
CA ARG A 135 -31.73 2.25 15.03
C ARG A 135 -33.20 2.61 14.82
N PRO A 136 -33.88 2.94 15.93
CA PRO A 136 -35.27 3.37 15.90
C PRO A 136 -35.46 4.64 15.08
#